data_ba419375492ba73feca4b229720969fe
#
_entry.id   ba419375492ba73feca4b229720969fe
#
_cell.length_a   1.000
_cell.length_b   1.000
_cell.length_c   1.000
_cell.angle_alpha   90.00
_cell.angle_beta   90.00
_cell.angle_gamma   90.00
#
_symmetry.space_group_name_H-M   'P 1'
#
loop_
_entity.id
_entity.type
_entity.pdbx_description
1 polymer ?
#
loop_
_entity_poly.entity_id
_entity_poly.type
_entity_poly.pdbx_seq_one_letter_code
_entity_poly.pdbx_strand_id
1 'polypeptide(L)'
;LIFLIYNTKITADSKIGKGSYFVCKGISTVLIPGTEIGENCVLGLRFSTVRKFPYKNVPKIGNNVFIGPNVVICGPVEIGDNCIVAANSFVDKSLRGGVIVAGSPAKIIGYTKDLNYNISSNQKDLDGIAPYLQPKE
;
A
#
# COMPACT_ATOMS: atom_id res chain seq x y z
N LEU A 1 1.62 -14.37 -19.06
CA LEU A 1 1.05 -13.30 -19.88
C LEU A 1 0.90 -11.97 -19.15
N ILE A 2 0.34 -11.98 -17.93
CA ILE A 2 0.23 -10.77 -17.10
C ILE A 2 1.61 -10.15 -16.82
N PHE A 3 2.60 -10.97 -16.53
CA PHE A 3 3.97 -10.52 -16.34
C PHE A 3 4.53 -9.83 -17.58
N LEU A 4 4.29 -10.39 -18.78
CA LEU A 4 4.79 -9.81 -20.03
C LEU A 4 4.14 -8.46 -20.37
N ILE A 5 2.86 -8.31 -20.08
CA ILE A 5 2.09 -7.10 -20.43
C ILE A 5 2.26 -6.01 -19.37
N TYR A 6 2.19 -6.39 -18.10
CA TYR A 6 2.15 -5.42 -16.99
C TYR A 6 3.43 -5.35 -16.17
N ASN A 7 4.40 -6.22 -16.46
CA ASN A 7 5.65 -6.34 -15.70
C ASN A 7 5.39 -6.44 -14.18
N THR A 8 4.41 -7.27 -13.81
CA THR A 8 3.93 -7.41 -12.44
C THR A 8 4.31 -8.78 -11.90
N LYS A 9 4.88 -8.81 -10.69
CA LYS A 9 5.22 -10.05 -9.99
C LYS A 9 4.50 -10.11 -8.65
N ILE A 10 3.40 -10.83 -8.61
CA ILE A 10 2.68 -11.16 -7.38
C ILE A 10 2.66 -12.68 -7.28
N THR A 11 3.22 -13.21 -6.21
CA THR A 11 3.34 -14.66 -6.02
C THR A 11 2.09 -15.24 -5.36
N ALA A 12 1.83 -16.53 -5.62
CA ALA A 12 0.62 -17.21 -5.13
C ALA A 12 0.54 -17.32 -3.59
N ASP A 13 1.65 -17.18 -2.90
CA ASP A 13 1.75 -17.17 -1.44
C ASP A 13 1.54 -15.78 -0.81
N SER A 14 1.36 -14.75 -1.64
CA SER A 14 0.96 -13.43 -1.15
C SER A 14 -0.50 -13.47 -0.71
N LYS A 15 -0.78 -12.91 0.46
CA LYS A 15 -2.14 -12.80 0.99
C LYS A 15 -2.64 -11.39 0.76
N ILE A 16 -3.75 -11.27 0.05
CA ILE A 16 -4.37 -9.97 -0.26
C ILE A 16 -5.81 -10.02 0.22
N GLY A 17 -6.15 -9.13 1.13
CA GLY A 17 -7.47 -9.04 1.74
C GLY A 17 -8.54 -8.56 0.76
N LYS A 18 -9.79 -8.90 1.09
CA LYS A 18 -10.98 -8.55 0.32
C LYS A 18 -11.07 -7.03 0.13
N GLY A 19 -11.47 -6.60 -1.05
CA GLY A 19 -11.68 -5.19 -1.38
C GLY A 19 -10.40 -4.40 -1.62
N SER A 20 -9.24 -5.02 -1.52
CA SER A 20 -7.98 -4.36 -1.87
C SER A 20 -7.82 -4.25 -3.39
N TYR A 21 -7.30 -3.12 -3.83
CA TYR A 21 -7.28 -2.73 -5.23
C TYR A 21 -5.90 -2.25 -5.67
N PHE A 22 -5.46 -2.76 -6.82
CA PHE A 22 -4.24 -2.31 -7.48
C PHE A 22 -4.56 -1.29 -8.56
N VAL A 23 -4.12 -0.06 -8.36
CA VAL A 23 -4.28 1.00 -9.36
C VAL A 23 -3.59 0.61 -10.67
N CYS A 24 -4.20 0.94 -11.80
CA CYS A 24 -3.69 0.57 -13.12
C CYS A 24 -3.36 -0.93 -13.27
N LYS A 25 -4.18 -1.80 -12.68
CA LYS A 25 -3.98 -3.26 -12.71
C LYS A 25 -2.62 -3.72 -12.14
N GLY A 26 -2.01 -2.90 -11.27
CA GLY A 26 -0.75 -3.24 -10.63
C GLY A 26 0.48 -3.17 -11.54
N ILE A 27 0.48 -2.32 -12.54
CA ILE A 27 1.63 -2.18 -13.46
C ILE A 27 2.93 -2.02 -12.67
N SER A 28 3.91 -2.86 -13.01
CA SER A 28 5.25 -2.91 -12.40
C SER A 28 5.26 -3.09 -10.88
N THR A 29 4.19 -3.65 -10.32
CA THR A 29 4.13 -4.00 -8.90
C THR A 29 4.92 -5.28 -8.65
N VAL A 30 5.74 -5.28 -7.60
CA VAL A 30 6.51 -6.46 -7.19
C VAL A 30 6.24 -6.73 -5.71
N LEU A 31 5.61 -7.84 -5.41
CA LEU A 31 5.45 -8.33 -4.06
C LEU A 31 6.38 -9.51 -3.84
N ILE A 32 7.25 -9.42 -2.82
CA ILE A 32 8.06 -10.58 -2.43
C ILE A 32 7.17 -11.68 -1.83
N PRO A 33 7.57 -12.96 -2.00
CA PRO A 33 6.82 -14.09 -1.46
C PRO A 33 6.49 -13.93 0.02
N GLY A 34 5.24 -14.21 0.38
CA GLY A 34 4.75 -14.13 1.75
C GLY A 34 4.27 -12.74 2.21
N THR A 35 4.33 -11.73 1.36
CA THR A 35 3.75 -10.41 1.68
C THR A 35 2.27 -10.54 2.03
N GLU A 36 1.86 -9.91 3.14
CA GLU A 36 0.48 -9.85 3.58
C GLU A 36 -0.07 -8.44 3.44
N ILE A 37 -1.23 -8.32 2.80
CA ILE A 37 -1.97 -7.06 2.62
C ILE A 37 -3.38 -7.29 3.16
N GLY A 38 -3.82 -6.39 4.01
CA GLY A 38 -5.15 -6.43 4.62
C GLY A 38 -6.28 -6.10 3.64
N GLU A 39 -7.44 -5.80 4.20
CA GLU A 39 -8.65 -5.50 3.46
C GLU A 39 -8.76 -4.02 3.09
N ASN A 40 -9.46 -3.74 1.99
CA ASN A 40 -9.80 -2.39 1.54
C ASN A 40 -8.58 -1.46 1.38
N CYS A 41 -7.46 -2.01 0.92
CA CYS A 41 -6.26 -1.24 0.62
C CYS A 41 -6.27 -0.73 -0.83
N VAL A 42 -5.71 0.46 -1.01
CA VAL A 42 -5.46 1.04 -2.34
C VAL A 42 -3.97 1.02 -2.59
N LEU A 43 -3.54 0.32 -3.62
CA LEU A 43 -2.14 0.07 -3.90
C LEU A 43 -1.74 0.75 -5.21
N GLY A 44 -0.87 1.74 -5.13
CA GLY A 44 -0.39 2.51 -6.26
C GLY A 44 0.43 1.68 -7.25
N LEU A 45 0.55 2.17 -8.46
CA LEU A 45 1.41 1.55 -9.47
C LEU A 45 2.88 1.56 -9.03
N ARG A 46 3.65 0.58 -9.49
CA ARG A 46 5.07 0.41 -9.14
C ARG A 46 5.33 0.27 -7.64
N PHE A 47 4.32 -0.13 -6.89
CA PHE A 47 4.50 -0.48 -5.49
C PHE A 47 5.35 -1.74 -5.37
N SER A 48 6.30 -1.74 -4.44
CA SER A 48 7.20 -2.87 -4.23
C SER A 48 7.37 -3.17 -2.76
N THR A 49 7.36 -4.45 -2.43
CA THR A 49 7.84 -4.94 -1.15
C THR A 49 9.18 -5.62 -1.36
N VAL A 50 10.15 -5.32 -0.51
CA VAL A 50 11.50 -5.87 -0.62
C VAL A 50 11.98 -6.41 0.73
N ARG A 51 12.83 -7.42 0.66
CA ARG A 51 13.43 -8.03 1.84
C ARG A 51 14.65 -7.24 2.28
N LYS A 52 14.77 -7.00 3.58
CA LYS A 52 15.99 -6.43 4.15
C LYS A 52 16.89 -7.59 4.63
N PHE A 53 17.99 -7.78 3.97
CA PHE A 53 18.97 -8.81 4.36
C PHE A 53 19.61 -8.44 5.71
N PRO A 54 19.83 -9.37 6.66
CA PRO A 54 19.58 -10.82 6.57
C PRO A 54 18.20 -11.29 7.08
N TYR A 55 17.26 -10.40 7.29
CA TYR A 55 15.95 -10.73 7.88
C TYR A 55 15.12 -11.62 6.93
N LYS A 56 14.47 -12.62 7.49
CA LYS A 56 13.59 -13.54 6.75
C LYS A 56 12.17 -13.02 6.62
N ASN A 57 11.72 -12.21 7.59
CA ASN A 57 10.37 -11.69 7.61
C ASN A 57 10.14 -10.67 6.49
N VAL A 58 8.91 -10.59 6.05
CA VAL A 58 8.45 -9.76 4.94
C VAL A 58 7.46 -8.71 5.43
N PRO A 59 7.22 -7.65 4.64
CA PRO A 59 6.25 -6.63 5.00
C PRO A 59 4.84 -7.18 5.21
N LYS A 60 4.14 -6.60 6.19
CA LYS A 60 2.72 -6.79 6.44
C LYS A 60 2.02 -5.44 6.41
N ILE A 61 0.93 -5.36 5.70
CA ILE A 61 0.14 -4.15 5.54
C ILE A 61 -1.24 -4.41 6.14
N GLY A 62 -1.68 -3.52 7.02
CA GLY A 62 -2.99 -3.59 7.67
C GLY A 62 -4.14 -3.29 6.75
N ASN A 63 -5.29 -2.95 7.33
CA ASN A 63 -6.53 -2.67 6.62
C ASN A 63 -6.68 -1.18 6.31
N ASN A 64 -7.43 -0.85 5.27
CA ASN A 64 -7.72 0.53 4.88
C ASN A 64 -6.46 1.38 4.72
N VAL A 65 -5.44 0.83 4.07
CA VAL A 65 -4.16 1.50 3.84
C VAL A 65 -4.10 2.00 2.41
N PHE A 66 -3.70 3.25 2.24
CA PHE A 66 -3.38 3.81 0.94
C PHE A 66 -1.86 3.81 0.74
N ILE A 67 -1.43 3.17 -0.32
CA ILE A 67 -0.03 3.18 -0.76
C ILE A 67 0.05 3.94 -2.08
N GLY A 68 0.76 5.06 -2.06
CA GLY A 68 1.00 5.86 -3.26
C GLY A 68 1.88 5.15 -4.31
N PRO A 69 1.93 5.69 -5.53
CA PRO A 69 2.81 5.14 -6.57
C PRO A 69 4.29 5.22 -6.19
N ASN A 70 5.06 4.28 -6.71
CA ASN A 70 6.51 4.16 -6.51
C ASN A 70 6.93 4.03 -5.04
N VAL A 71 6.07 3.55 -4.17
CA VAL A 71 6.42 3.27 -2.78
C VAL A 71 7.20 1.97 -2.69
N VAL A 72 8.25 1.97 -1.87
CA VAL A 72 9.00 0.78 -1.50
C VAL A 72 8.87 0.54 -0.01
N ILE A 73 8.42 -0.65 0.37
CA ILE A 73 8.38 -1.10 1.77
C ILE A 73 9.44 -2.16 1.97
N CYS A 74 10.40 -1.88 2.82
CA CYS A 74 11.62 -2.68 2.95
C CYS A 74 11.74 -3.34 4.33
N GLY A 75 11.86 -4.64 4.34
CA GLY A 75 12.18 -5.42 5.52
C GLY A 75 10.97 -5.90 6.32
N PRO A 76 11.21 -6.34 7.57
CA PRO A 76 10.17 -6.90 8.42
C PRO A 76 9.34 -5.79 9.07
N VAL A 77 8.69 -4.95 8.26
CA VAL A 77 7.88 -3.84 8.74
C VAL A 77 6.40 -4.18 8.75
N GLU A 78 5.69 -3.65 9.72
CA GLU A 78 4.24 -3.72 9.81
C GLU A 78 3.66 -2.32 9.64
N ILE A 79 2.76 -2.17 8.67
CA ILE A 79 1.99 -0.94 8.45
C ILE A 79 0.65 -1.12 9.15
N GLY A 80 0.37 -0.30 10.14
CA GLY A 80 -0.91 -0.34 10.86
C GLY A 80 -2.10 0.07 9.99
N ASP A 81 -3.30 -0.15 10.50
CA ASP A 81 -4.54 0.18 9.80
C ASP A 81 -4.68 1.70 9.59
N ASN A 82 -5.44 2.08 8.57
CA ASN A 82 -5.78 3.47 8.28
C ASN A 82 -4.55 4.37 8.06
N CYS A 83 -3.51 3.85 7.43
CA CYS A 83 -2.31 4.62 7.07
C CYS A 83 -2.37 5.12 5.64
N ILE A 84 -1.71 6.26 5.41
CA ILE A 84 -1.41 6.75 4.07
C ILE A 84 0.10 6.82 3.91
N VAL A 85 0.62 6.19 2.87
CA VAL A 85 2.00 6.30 2.45
C VAL A 85 2.05 7.09 1.15
N ALA A 86 2.61 8.28 1.21
CA ALA A 86 2.69 9.16 0.05
C ALA A 86 3.57 8.59 -1.07
N ALA A 87 3.33 9.03 -2.29
CA ALA A 87 4.10 8.60 -3.45
C ALA A 87 5.62 8.78 -3.25
N ASN A 88 6.41 7.90 -3.86
CA ASN A 88 7.88 7.93 -3.82
C ASN A 88 8.49 7.79 -2.43
N SER A 89 7.76 7.22 -1.48
CA SER A 89 8.26 6.99 -0.13
C SER A 89 9.02 5.69 0.00
N PHE A 90 10.03 5.69 0.85
CA PHE A 90 10.76 4.49 1.26
C PHE A 90 10.48 4.21 2.73
N VAL A 91 9.79 3.11 3.01
CA VAL A 91 9.37 2.73 4.37
C VAL A 91 10.23 1.56 4.84
N ASP A 92 11.08 1.79 5.83
CA ASP A 92 11.96 0.79 6.44
C ASP A 92 11.74 0.61 7.95
N LYS A 93 10.70 1.24 8.49
CA LYS A 93 10.27 1.12 9.88
C LYS A 93 8.78 0.91 9.95
N SER A 94 8.35 0.12 10.93
CA SER A 94 6.93 -0.12 11.18
C SER A 94 6.18 1.17 11.51
N LEU A 95 4.95 1.26 11.04
CA LEU A 95 4.06 2.41 11.23
C LEU A 95 2.89 2.00 12.11
N ARG A 96 2.64 2.78 13.17
CA ARG A 96 1.38 2.65 13.92
C ARG A 96 0.20 3.04 13.04
N GLY A 97 -1.00 2.59 13.38
CA GLY A 97 -2.21 2.94 12.65
C GLY A 97 -2.50 4.45 12.65
N GLY A 98 -3.20 4.91 11.63
CA GLY A 98 -3.73 6.27 11.55
C GLY A 98 -2.71 7.35 11.20
N VAL A 99 -1.55 7.01 10.66
CA VAL A 99 -0.52 7.99 10.29
C VAL A 99 -0.45 8.23 8.78
N ILE A 100 -0.02 9.43 8.44
CA ILE A 100 0.35 9.81 7.07
C ILE A 100 1.87 9.98 7.05
N VAL A 101 2.52 9.26 6.15
CA VAL A 101 3.99 9.32 6.02
C VAL A 101 4.41 9.70 4.60
N ALA A 102 5.56 10.35 4.51
CA ALA A 102 6.19 10.71 3.24
C ALA A 102 7.71 10.74 3.36
N GLY A 103 8.37 10.58 2.24
CA GLY A 103 9.81 10.77 2.11
C GLY A 103 10.62 9.49 2.08
N SER A 104 11.94 9.65 1.94
CA SER A 104 12.93 8.58 1.92
C SER A 104 14.13 8.95 2.81
N PRO A 105 14.22 8.44 4.05
CA PRO A 105 13.26 7.55 4.71
C PRO A 105 11.93 8.22 5.03
N ALA A 106 10.86 7.43 5.04
CA ALA A 106 9.52 7.95 5.32
C ALA A 106 9.39 8.44 6.78
N LYS A 107 8.75 9.60 6.94
CA LYS A 107 8.49 10.22 8.25
C LYS A 107 7.02 10.61 8.35
N ILE A 108 6.50 10.62 9.58
CA ILE A 108 5.13 11.06 9.85
C ILE A 108 4.99 12.54 9.52
N ILE A 109 4.04 12.87 8.65
CA ILE A 109 3.70 14.23 8.26
C ILE A 109 2.28 14.64 8.68
N GLY A 110 1.50 13.71 9.19
CA GLY A 110 0.12 13.98 9.62
C GLY A 110 -0.59 12.73 10.11
N TYR A 111 -1.88 12.88 10.36
CA TYR A 111 -2.74 11.82 10.86
C TYR A 111 -4.02 11.73 10.04
N THR A 112 -4.46 10.51 9.77
CA THR A 112 -5.64 10.27 8.92
C THR A 112 -6.94 10.71 9.58
N LYS A 113 -7.01 10.75 10.91
CA LYS A 113 -8.15 11.30 11.66
C LYS A 113 -8.44 12.76 11.34
N ASP A 114 -7.42 13.50 10.92
CA ASP A 114 -7.52 14.94 10.62
C ASP A 114 -7.98 15.21 9.18
N LEU A 115 -8.13 14.13 8.39
CA LEU A 115 -8.64 14.24 7.03
C LEU A 115 -10.17 14.35 7.05
N ASN A 116 -10.70 15.14 6.14
CA ASN A 116 -12.14 15.28 5.93
C ASN A 116 -12.69 14.36 4.82
N TYR A 117 -12.00 13.26 4.54
CA TYR A 117 -12.42 12.21 3.61
C TYR A 117 -12.02 10.82 4.11
N ASN A 118 -12.68 9.79 3.61
CA ASN A 118 -12.39 8.41 3.97
C ASN A 118 -11.35 7.79 3.02
N ILE A 119 -10.44 6.98 3.58
CA ILE A 119 -9.50 6.19 2.79
C ILE A 119 -10.20 4.97 2.22
N SER A 120 -11.15 4.41 2.98
CA SER A 120 -11.84 3.20 2.58
C SER A 120 -12.68 3.44 1.34
N SER A 121 -12.47 2.63 0.43
CA SER A 121 -13.05 2.69 -0.87
C SER A 121 -14.31 1.89 -1.00
N ASN A 122 -15.36 2.51 -1.43
CA ASN A 122 -16.29 1.83 -2.32
C ASN A 122 -15.72 1.92 -3.74
N GLN A 123 -14.76 1.07 -4.03
CA GLN A 123 -13.99 1.11 -5.28
C GLN A 123 -14.82 0.84 -6.52
N LYS A 124 -16.05 0.35 -6.35
CA LYS A 124 -16.93 0.01 -7.45
C LYS A 124 -17.42 1.23 -8.24
N ASP A 125 -17.34 2.41 -7.63
CA ASP A 125 -17.87 3.65 -8.21
C ASP A 125 -16.80 4.52 -8.85
N LEU A 126 -15.58 3.98 -8.99
CA LEU A 126 -14.42 4.79 -9.32
C LEU A 126 -13.87 4.44 -10.69
N ASP A 127 -14.51 4.94 -11.69
CA ASP A 127 -13.93 5.11 -13.02
C ASP A 127 -12.73 6.07 -12.95
N GLY A 128 -11.68 5.62 -12.24
CA GLY A 128 -10.41 6.32 -12.17
C GLY A 128 -10.26 7.42 -11.12
N ILE A 129 -11.28 7.71 -10.32
CA ILE A 129 -11.16 8.68 -9.23
C ILE A 129 -10.89 7.94 -7.93
N ALA A 130 -9.88 8.36 -7.22
CA ALA A 130 -9.49 7.73 -5.97
C ALA A 130 -10.56 7.94 -4.89
N PRO A 131 -11.05 6.88 -4.27
CA PRO A 131 -12.13 6.93 -3.27
C PRO A 131 -11.80 7.79 -2.06
N TYR A 132 -10.54 7.87 -1.73
CA TYR A 132 -10.04 8.68 -0.63
C TYR A 132 -10.20 10.19 -0.86
N LEU A 133 -10.60 10.62 -2.05
CA LEU A 133 -10.90 12.03 -2.35
C LEU A 133 -12.36 12.40 -2.08
N GLN A 134 -13.18 11.44 -1.69
CA GLN A 134 -14.58 11.73 -1.33
C GLN A 134 -14.63 12.43 0.02
N PRO A 135 -15.37 13.55 0.15
CA PRO A 135 -15.57 14.20 1.43
C PRO A 135 -16.20 13.25 2.45
N LYS A 136 -15.83 13.39 3.69
CA LYS A 136 -16.59 12.75 4.78
C LYS A 136 -17.93 13.44 4.90
N GLU A 137 -19.00 12.65 4.87
CA GLU A 137 -20.33 13.13 5.23
C GLU A 137 -20.42 13.50 6.72
#